data_32c41d19db39a1548c8b2c137992f0bc
#
_entry.id   32c41d19db39a1548c8b2c137992f0bc
#
_cell.length_a   1.000
_cell.length_b   1.000
_cell.length_c   1.000
_cell.angle_alpha   90.00
_cell.angle_beta   90.00
_cell.angle_gamma   90.00
#
_symmetry.space_group_name_H-M   'P 1'
#
loop_
_entity.id
_entity.type
_entity.pdbx_description
1 polymer ?
#
loop_
_entity_poly.entity_id
_entity_poly.type
_entity_poly.pdbx_seq_one_letter_code
_entity_poly.pdbx_strand_id
1 'polypeptide(L)'
;MKKSLVVSAVTALTIIAGLVTVGQAQKDKPVIYVSSAQATFKPTSMSGVSMAALWGDMDKGPHATFTKFDPGYDAGMHVHTSDVWIVVVKGAYLYKDEAGEKRVGPGDFLRVPGGHKHWSGGDKTEGALFYEEGSGKFDSIPAK
;
A
#
# COMPACT_ATOMS: atom_id res chain seq x y z
N MET A 1 12.88 87.33 15.35
CA MET A 1 11.75 86.39 14.97
C MET A 1 12.31 84.99 14.77
N LYS A 2 12.15 84.13 15.76
CA LYS A 2 12.62 82.74 15.71
C LYS A 2 11.40 81.88 15.34
N LYS A 3 11.44 81.21 14.18
CA LYS A 3 10.37 80.24 13.75
C LYS A 3 10.71 78.86 14.30
N SER A 4 9.90 78.37 15.23
CA SER A 4 9.96 76.99 15.73
C SER A 4 9.36 76.05 14.70
N LEU A 5 10.18 75.08 14.30
CA LEU A 5 9.73 73.96 13.46
C LEU A 5 9.25 72.86 14.37
N VAL A 6 7.94 72.55 14.30
CA VAL A 6 7.36 71.41 15.03
C VAL A 6 7.47 70.21 14.09
N VAL A 7 8.28 69.22 14.43
CA VAL A 7 8.38 67.98 13.74
C VAL A 7 7.39 67.00 14.40
N SER A 8 6.28 66.68 13.70
CA SER A 8 5.35 65.64 14.11
C SER A 8 5.90 64.28 13.72
N ALA A 9 6.26 63.49 14.71
CA ALA A 9 6.61 62.09 14.52
C ALA A 9 5.30 61.25 14.37
N VAL A 10 5.06 60.74 13.18
CA VAL A 10 3.98 59.77 12.94
C VAL A 10 4.53 58.37 13.24
N THR A 11 4.13 57.81 14.36
CA THR A 11 4.46 56.42 14.73
C THR A 11 3.52 55.48 13.98
N ALA A 12 4.04 54.81 12.96
CA ALA A 12 3.27 53.74 12.24
C ALA A 12 3.23 52.48 13.12
N LEU A 13 2.06 52.18 13.65
CA LEU A 13 1.80 50.96 14.38
C LEU A 13 1.57 49.79 13.36
N THR A 14 2.60 48.98 13.19
CA THR A 14 2.50 47.77 12.31
C THR A 14 1.78 46.68 13.09
N ILE A 15 0.53 46.45 12.78
CA ILE A 15 -0.25 45.30 13.31
C ILE A 15 0.21 44.06 12.55
N ILE A 16 1.02 43.20 13.16
CA ILE A 16 1.36 41.88 12.65
C ILE A 16 0.13 41.00 12.93
N ALA A 17 -0.72 40.83 11.92
CA ALA A 17 -1.78 39.82 11.95
C ALA A 17 -1.11 38.43 11.89
N GLY A 18 -0.96 37.80 13.06
CA GLY A 18 -0.53 36.43 13.14
C GLY A 18 -1.59 35.54 12.47
N LEU A 19 -1.24 34.92 11.33
CA LEU A 19 -2.04 33.84 10.76
C LEU A 19 -1.97 32.67 11.76
N VAL A 20 -3.01 32.52 12.58
CA VAL A 20 -3.26 31.26 13.28
C VAL A 20 -3.73 30.27 12.23
N THR A 21 -2.82 29.44 11.71
CA THR A 21 -3.19 28.26 10.96
C THR A 21 -3.89 27.32 11.94
N VAL A 22 -5.21 27.34 11.94
CA VAL A 22 -6.01 26.29 12.58
C VAL A 22 -5.68 25.02 11.84
N GLY A 23 -4.79 24.20 12.42
CA GLY A 23 -4.53 22.86 11.94
C GLY A 23 -5.89 22.15 11.84
N GLN A 24 -6.30 21.77 10.64
CA GLN A 24 -7.47 20.93 10.48
C GLN A 24 -7.20 19.66 11.27
N ALA A 25 -7.95 19.45 12.34
CA ALA A 25 -7.93 18.19 13.05
C ALA A 25 -8.20 17.08 12.03
N GLN A 26 -7.19 16.26 11.80
CA GLN A 26 -7.31 15.09 10.93
C GLN A 26 -8.41 14.23 11.58
N LYS A 27 -9.55 14.05 10.90
CA LYS A 27 -10.60 13.17 11.39
C LYS A 27 -9.95 11.84 11.77
N ASP A 28 -10.08 11.45 13.03
CA ASP A 28 -9.53 10.18 13.51
C ASP A 28 -10.04 9.05 12.62
N LYS A 29 -9.13 8.45 11.87
CA LYS A 29 -9.48 7.26 11.10
C LYS A 29 -9.68 6.11 12.09
N PRO A 30 -10.69 5.27 11.91
CA PRO A 30 -10.93 4.16 12.82
C PRO A 30 -9.77 3.18 12.82
N VAL A 31 -9.51 2.57 13.97
CA VAL A 31 -8.58 1.44 14.05
C VAL A 31 -9.18 0.27 13.26
N ILE A 32 -8.37 -0.33 12.39
CA ILE A 32 -8.74 -1.52 11.63
C ILE A 32 -8.01 -2.72 12.27
N TYR A 33 -8.78 -3.72 12.70
CA TYR A 33 -8.25 -4.99 13.16
C TYR A 33 -8.97 -6.13 12.46
N VAL A 34 -8.21 -6.98 11.75
CA VAL A 34 -8.72 -8.18 11.07
C VAL A 34 -7.76 -9.33 11.36
N SER A 35 -8.26 -10.38 12.01
CA SER A 35 -7.52 -11.62 12.15
C SER A 35 -7.49 -12.36 10.81
N SER A 36 -6.30 -12.77 10.35
CA SER A 36 -6.19 -13.57 9.12
C SER A 36 -6.94 -14.90 9.18
N ALA A 37 -7.13 -15.46 10.40
CA ALA A 37 -7.91 -16.67 10.60
C ALA A 37 -9.43 -16.46 10.50
N GLN A 38 -9.91 -15.24 10.71
CA GLN A 38 -11.33 -14.86 10.71
C GLN A 38 -11.72 -14.00 9.51
N ALA A 39 -10.76 -13.67 8.64
CA ALA A 39 -11.00 -12.85 7.46
C ALA A 39 -11.96 -13.54 6.49
N THR A 40 -12.88 -12.77 5.91
CA THR A 40 -13.86 -13.28 4.94
C THR A 40 -13.23 -13.24 3.54
N PHE A 41 -12.75 -14.36 3.07
CA PHE A 41 -12.18 -14.50 1.74
C PHE A 41 -13.25 -14.65 0.68
N LYS A 42 -13.10 -13.96 -0.43
CA LYS A 42 -13.93 -14.07 -1.63
C LYS A 42 -13.08 -14.57 -2.81
N PRO A 43 -13.56 -15.53 -3.60
CA PRO A 43 -12.88 -15.91 -4.84
C PRO A 43 -12.70 -14.70 -5.75
N THR A 44 -11.59 -14.67 -6.48
CA THR A 44 -11.33 -13.69 -7.54
C THR A 44 -11.65 -14.28 -8.92
N SER A 45 -11.42 -13.50 -9.97
CA SER A 45 -11.47 -14.02 -11.36
C SER A 45 -10.31 -14.98 -11.69
N MET A 46 -9.26 -14.99 -10.86
CA MET A 46 -8.12 -15.90 -10.99
C MET A 46 -8.44 -17.19 -10.22
N SER A 47 -8.60 -18.31 -10.92
CA SER A 47 -8.83 -19.60 -10.28
C SER A 47 -7.68 -19.95 -9.34
N GLY A 48 -7.99 -20.36 -8.11
CA GLY A 48 -6.98 -20.65 -7.07
C GLY A 48 -6.52 -19.43 -6.27
N VAL A 49 -7.16 -18.26 -6.47
CA VAL A 49 -6.90 -17.04 -5.70
C VAL A 49 -8.16 -16.57 -5.01
N SER A 50 -8.06 -16.30 -3.71
CA SER A 50 -9.10 -15.64 -2.94
C SER A 50 -8.53 -14.51 -2.09
N MET A 51 -9.30 -13.42 -1.91
CA MET A 51 -8.86 -12.22 -1.23
C MET A 51 -9.88 -11.76 -0.19
N ALA A 52 -9.37 -11.21 0.91
CA ALA A 52 -10.15 -10.50 1.92
C ALA A 52 -9.64 -9.06 2.00
N ALA A 53 -10.47 -8.10 1.63
CA ALA A 53 -10.10 -6.68 1.68
C ALA A 53 -9.90 -6.24 3.15
N LEU A 54 -8.83 -5.49 3.39
CA LEU A 54 -8.48 -4.92 4.69
C LEU A 54 -8.71 -3.41 4.71
N TRP A 55 -8.22 -2.71 3.73
CA TRP A 55 -8.44 -1.28 3.55
C TRP A 55 -8.23 -0.89 2.08
N GLY A 56 -8.72 0.30 1.73
CA GLY A 56 -8.64 0.82 0.37
C GLY A 56 -9.62 0.17 -0.59
N ASP A 57 -9.41 0.39 -1.87
CA ASP A 57 -10.24 -0.14 -2.96
C ASP A 57 -9.32 -0.58 -4.09
N MET A 58 -9.12 -1.88 -4.22
CA MET A 58 -8.21 -2.48 -5.19
C MET A 58 -8.56 -2.18 -6.66
N ASP A 59 -9.81 -1.82 -6.92
CA ASP A 59 -10.25 -1.46 -8.28
C ASP A 59 -9.93 0.01 -8.62
N LYS A 60 -9.59 0.83 -7.62
CA LYS A 60 -9.43 2.28 -7.80
C LYS A 60 -8.07 2.84 -7.42
N GLY A 61 -7.35 2.21 -6.48
CA GLY A 61 -6.11 2.79 -5.99
C GLY A 61 -5.39 1.96 -4.92
N PRO A 62 -4.63 2.62 -4.05
CA PRO A 62 -3.91 1.94 -2.97
C PRO A 62 -4.85 1.13 -2.08
N HIS A 63 -4.42 -0.07 -1.74
CA HIS A 63 -5.24 -1.03 -1.01
C HIS A 63 -4.37 -2.03 -0.25
N ALA A 64 -5.00 -2.77 0.67
CA ALA A 64 -4.41 -3.97 1.23
C ALA A 64 -5.44 -5.10 1.36
N THR A 65 -4.94 -6.32 1.25
CA THR A 65 -5.71 -7.55 1.36
C THR A 65 -4.96 -8.59 2.20
N PHE A 66 -5.69 -9.55 2.76
CA PHE A 66 -5.15 -10.89 2.90
C PHE A 66 -5.49 -11.66 1.63
N THR A 67 -4.47 -12.27 1.03
CA THR A 67 -4.60 -13.06 -0.19
C THR A 67 -4.22 -14.51 0.08
N LYS A 68 -4.98 -15.43 -0.49
CA LYS A 68 -4.69 -16.87 -0.48
C LYS A 68 -4.40 -17.35 -1.89
N PHE A 69 -3.34 -18.11 -2.02
CA PHE A 69 -3.08 -18.99 -3.13
C PHE A 69 -3.38 -20.44 -2.73
N ASP A 70 -4.13 -21.14 -3.54
CA ASP A 70 -4.36 -22.57 -3.35
C ASP A 70 -3.02 -23.34 -3.49
N PRO A 71 -2.91 -24.57 -2.93
CA PRO A 71 -1.76 -25.41 -3.14
C PRO A 71 -1.45 -25.61 -4.63
N GLY A 72 -0.20 -25.28 -5.00
CA GLY A 72 0.26 -25.39 -6.39
C GLY A 72 -0.26 -24.33 -7.35
N TYR A 73 -0.90 -23.26 -6.86
CA TYR A 73 -1.27 -22.12 -7.72
C TYR A 73 -0.09 -21.60 -8.51
N ASP A 74 -0.31 -21.29 -9.77
CA ASP A 74 0.66 -20.78 -10.73
C ASP A 74 0.07 -19.53 -11.42
N ALA A 75 0.63 -18.36 -11.13
CA ALA A 75 0.20 -17.09 -11.73
C ALA A 75 0.74 -16.88 -13.15
N GLY A 76 1.73 -17.69 -13.58
CA GLY A 76 2.50 -17.42 -14.79
C GLY A 76 3.41 -16.20 -14.66
N MET A 77 4.14 -15.92 -15.72
CA MET A 77 4.95 -14.69 -15.82
C MET A 77 4.06 -13.48 -16.01
N HIS A 78 4.24 -12.45 -15.18
CA HIS A 78 3.42 -11.24 -15.21
C HIS A 78 4.17 -10.01 -14.69
N VAL A 79 3.53 -8.86 -14.79
CA VAL A 79 3.91 -7.59 -14.18
C VAL A 79 2.70 -6.98 -13.47
N HIS A 80 2.95 -6.16 -12.46
CA HIS A 80 1.97 -5.22 -11.90
C HIS A 80 2.31 -3.80 -12.35
N THR A 81 1.32 -2.95 -12.59
CA THR A 81 1.58 -1.53 -12.90
C THR A 81 2.17 -0.79 -11.69
N SER A 82 1.74 -1.15 -10.50
CA SER A 82 2.11 -0.51 -9.23
C SER A 82 3.01 -1.41 -8.39
N ASP A 83 3.71 -0.82 -7.42
CA ASP A 83 4.47 -1.57 -6.44
C ASP A 83 3.55 -2.47 -5.60
N VAL A 84 4.05 -3.66 -5.29
CA VAL A 84 3.37 -4.63 -4.41
C VAL A 84 4.32 -5.01 -3.27
N TRP A 85 3.80 -5.02 -2.05
CA TRP A 85 4.49 -5.50 -0.85
C TRP A 85 3.75 -6.72 -0.28
N ILE A 86 4.52 -7.72 0.10
CA ILE A 86 4.01 -9.01 0.56
C ILE A 86 4.68 -9.37 1.87
N VAL A 87 3.87 -9.83 2.84
CA VAL A 87 4.34 -10.50 4.05
C VAL A 87 3.60 -11.81 4.19
N VAL A 88 4.32 -12.93 4.17
CA VAL A 88 3.70 -14.25 4.27
C VAL A 88 3.27 -14.53 5.71
N VAL A 89 2.05 -15.04 5.88
CA VAL A 89 1.45 -15.42 7.16
C VAL A 89 1.51 -16.93 7.36
N LYS A 90 1.24 -17.72 6.30
CA LYS A 90 1.23 -19.19 6.34
C LYS A 90 1.56 -19.78 4.98
N GLY A 91 2.14 -20.98 4.95
CA GLY A 91 2.57 -21.65 3.72
C GLY A 91 3.79 -20.95 3.12
N ALA A 92 3.87 -20.85 1.79
CA ALA A 92 4.92 -20.08 1.14
C ALA A 92 4.46 -19.48 -0.17
N TYR A 93 4.82 -18.22 -0.36
CA TYR A 93 4.76 -17.54 -1.64
C TYR A 93 6.03 -17.87 -2.43
N LEU A 94 5.87 -18.46 -3.58
CA LEU A 94 6.98 -18.79 -4.46
C LEU A 94 7.15 -17.63 -5.46
N TYR A 95 8.39 -17.22 -5.64
CA TYR A 95 8.74 -16.08 -6.49
C TYR A 95 9.90 -16.46 -7.42
N LYS A 96 9.89 -15.96 -8.65
CA LYS A 96 10.97 -16.12 -9.61
C LYS A 96 11.08 -14.91 -10.54
N ASP A 97 12.29 -14.44 -10.74
CA ASP A 97 12.66 -13.44 -11.72
C ASP A 97 14.00 -13.80 -12.38
N GLU A 98 14.61 -12.85 -13.12
CA GLU A 98 15.91 -13.05 -13.77
C GLU A 98 17.06 -13.28 -12.77
N ALA A 99 16.94 -12.78 -11.53
CA ALA A 99 17.93 -12.97 -10.47
C ALA A 99 17.81 -14.32 -9.77
N GLY A 100 16.75 -15.10 -10.04
CA GLY A 100 16.55 -16.45 -9.50
C GLY A 100 15.24 -16.65 -8.78
N GLU A 101 15.17 -17.74 -8.02
CA GLU A 101 13.97 -18.18 -7.31
C GLU A 101 14.07 -17.87 -5.81
N LYS A 102 12.93 -17.58 -5.20
CA LYS A 102 12.79 -17.39 -3.74
C LYS A 102 11.57 -18.14 -3.23
N ARG A 103 11.74 -18.77 -2.07
CA ARG A 103 10.65 -19.29 -1.27
C ARG A 103 10.45 -18.34 -0.09
N VAL A 104 9.41 -17.53 -0.15
CA VAL A 104 9.07 -16.52 0.86
C VAL A 104 8.16 -17.18 1.88
N GLY A 105 8.66 -17.40 3.07
CA GLY A 105 7.97 -18.10 4.16
C GLY A 105 7.33 -17.17 5.18
N PRO A 106 6.66 -17.72 6.22
CA PRO A 106 6.00 -16.91 7.24
C PRO A 106 6.95 -15.92 7.93
N GLY A 107 6.55 -14.65 7.97
CA GLY A 107 7.34 -13.55 8.51
C GLY A 107 8.31 -12.91 7.53
N ASP A 108 8.53 -13.49 6.36
CA ASP A 108 9.37 -12.91 5.32
C ASP A 108 8.64 -11.78 4.58
N PHE A 109 9.43 -10.82 4.13
CA PHE A 109 8.98 -9.66 3.37
C PHE A 109 9.51 -9.70 1.93
N LEU A 110 8.65 -9.41 0.97
CA LEU A 110 9.01 -9.24 -0.43
C LEU A 110 8.39 -7.95 -0.96
N ARG A 111 9.18 -7.13 -1.67
CA ARG A 111 8.67 -6.03 -2.50
C ARG A 111 8.89 -6.35 -3.96
N VAL A 112 7.86 -6.21 -4.76
CA VAL A 112 7.92 -6.27 -6.22
C VAL A 112 7.64 -4.87 -6.77
N PRO A 113 8.61 -4.19 -7.40
CA PRO A 113 8.39 -2.89 -8.01
C PRO A 113 7.43 -2.97 -9.19
N GLY A 114 6.66 -1.90 -9.41
CA GLY A 114 5.83 -1.77 -10.61
C GLY A 114 6.63 -1.95 -11.89
N GLY A 115 6.09 -2.67 -12.86
CA GLY A 115 6.74 -3.01 -14.12
C GLY A 115 7.78 -4.14 -14.03
N HIS A 116 8.10 -4.65 -12.83
CA HIS A 116 9.08 -5.73 -12.69
C HIS A 116 8.47 -7.07 -13.09
N LYS A 117 9.06 -7.69 -14.12
CA LYS A 117 8.60 -8.98 -14.63
C LYS A 117 9.00 -10.12 -13.70
N HIS A 118 8.04 -10.91 -13.29
CA HIS A 118 8.25 -12.03 -12.38
C HIS A 118 7.18 -13.12 -12.58
N TRP A 119 7.48 -14.27 -12.02
CA TRP A 119 6.54 -15.37 -11.81
C TRP A 119 6.23 -15.49 -10.32
N SER A 120 5.00 -15.86 -9.99
CA SER A 120 4.63 -16.20 -8.62
C SER A 120 3.72 -17.42 -8.55
N GLY A 121 3.69 -18.04 -7.37
CA GLY A 121 2.86 -19.20 -7.10
C GLY A 121 2.73 -19.53 -5.63
N GLY A 122 1.86 -20.50 -5.33
CA GLY A 122 1.68 -21.08 -4.01
C GLY A 122 2.50 -22.36 -3.83
N ASP A 123 2.99 -22.60 -2.60
CA ASP A 123 3.59 -23.89 -2.26
C ASP A 123 2.67 -25.06 -2.67
N LYS A 124 3.26 -26.15 -3.14
CA LYS A 124 2.51 -27.30 -3.70
C LYS A 124 1.62 -27.99 -2.68
N THR A 125 1.96 -27.94 -1.40
CA THR A 125 1.26 -28.65 -0.33
C THR A 125 0.39 -27.71 0.51
N GLU A 126 0.92 -26.53 0.86
CA GLU A 126 0.28 -25.62 1.80
C GLU A 126 -0.37 -24.40 1.13
N GLY A 127 -0.05 -24.15 -0.15
CA GLY A 127 -0.40 -22.87 -0.78
C GLY A 127 0.31 -21.71 -0.13
N ALA A 128 -0.31 -20.54 -0.13
CA ALA A 128 0.18 -19.37 0.57
C ALA A 128 -0.99 -18.55 1.15
N LEU A 129 -0.82 -18.05 2.36
CA LEU A 129 -1.63 -16.96 2.93
C LEU A 129 -0.68 -15.81 3.23
N PHE A 130 -0.96 -14.63 2.69
CA PHE A 130 -0.09 -13.48 2.84
C PHE A 130 -0.89 -12.17 2.93
N TYR A 131 -0.31 -11.19 3.61
CA TYR A 131 -0.69 -9.79 3.48
C TYR A 131 -0.11 -9.26 2.18
N GLU A 132 -0.92 -8.53 1.44
CA GLU A 132 -0.52 -7.84 0.23
C GLU A 132 -0.97 -6.39 0.29
N GLU A 133 -0.08 -5.48 -0.06
CA GLU A 133 -0.35 -4.06 -0.19
C GLU A 133 0.05 -3.60 -1.59
N GLY A 134 -0.85 -2.90 -2.26
CA GLY A 134 -0.61 -2.28 -3.56
C GLY A 134 -0.55 -0.76 -3.46
N SER A 135 0.45 -0.12 -4.09
CA SER A 135 0.55 1.35 -4.15
C SER A 135 -0.45 1.99 -5.09
N GLY A 136 -1.16 1.23 -5.87
CA GLY A 136 -2.15 1.69 -6.83
C GLY A 136 -3.25 0.65 -7.04
N LYS A 137 -3.99 0.78 -8.13
CA LYS A 137 -4.99 -0.19 -8.55
C LYS A 137 -4.34 -1.58 -8.74
N PHE A 138 -5.03 -2.63 -8.30
CA PHE A 138 -4.59 -3.99 -8.54
C PHE A 138 -4.70 -4.36 -10.03
N ASP A 139 -3.67 -4.95 -10.56
CA ASP A 139 -3.65 -5.62 -11.85
C ASP A 139 -2.63 -6.77 -11.83
N SER A 140 -2.77 -7.68 -12.78
CA SER A 140 -1.80 -8.73 -13.09
C SER A 140 -1.79 -8.90 -14.61
N ILE A 141 -0.77 -8.36 -15.25
CA ILE A 141 -0.67 -8.27 -16.71
C ILE A 141 0.27 -9.38 -17.18
N PRO A 142 -0.20 -10.39 -17.96
CA PRO A 142 0.65 -11.44 -18.48
C PRO A 142 1.86 -10.88 -19.24
N ALA A 143 3.05 -11.42 -18.96
CA ALA A 143 4.30 -11.05 -19.60
C ALA A 143 4.92 -12.28 -20.29
N LYS A 144 5.43 -12.08 -21.51
CA LYS A 144 6.14 -13.13 -22.30
C LYS A 144 7.61 -13.22 -21.92
#